data_c18cecdf0e3ed01a3b92e63e9c0531de
#
_entry.id   c18cecdf0e3ed01a3b92e63e9c0531de
#
_cell.length_a   1.000
_cell.length_b   1.000
_cell.length_c   1.000
_cell.angle_alpha   90.00
_cell.angle_beta   90.00
_cell.angle_gamma   90.00
#
_symmetry.space_group_name_H-M   'P 1'
#
loop_
_entity.id
_entity.type
_entity.pdbx_description
1 polymer ?
#
loop_
_entity_poly.entity_id
_entity_poly.type
_entity_poly.pdbx_seq_one_letter_code
_entity_poly.pdbx_strand_id
1 'polypeptide(L)'
;LDAGHGGRDPGAVYNGRQEKDDVLKLVLAIGEILQNSGVDVEYTRTTDIYETPFQKAMEANEAGVDFFISIHRNSSPLANQYMGVESLIYNLSGIKYEMAENINAQLETVGFKDLGVKARPNLVVLRRTKMPAILVEVGFINSDSDNKLFDKNFHDIAQAIADGILDTLEEKGLWKPEGARNSSTISGSGRTSSDADTSASVSPADGSAKSDAGTLTTPGSVPDSPCTSDSAHMNPSDENTDSEFSNSSPSVTYSVQVGAFRNPAYARRLLNELTEMDFPARIDDSSQYDRVLVGQFDVLNDAAMMERRLKQSGYPTVIVSFSEEV
;
A
#
# COMPACT_ATOMS: atom_id res chain seq x y z
N LEU A 1 2.24 -4.95 -3.88
CA LEU A 1 1.10 -4.22 -3.32
C LEU A 1 0.77 -3.01 -4.20
N ASP A 2 -0.51 -2.78 -4.45
CA ASP A 2 -1.01 -1.65 -5.23
C ASP A 2 -1.88 -0.73 -4.37
N ALA A 3 -1.49 0.53 -4.27
CA ALA A 3 -2.35 1.57 -3.74
C ALA A 3 -3.23 2.14 -4.86
N GLY A 4 -4.53 1.92 -4.79
CA GLY A 4 -5.49 2.42 -5.79
C GLY A 4 -5.34 3.92 -6.05
N HIS A 5 -5.72 4.38 -7.26
CA HIS A 5 -5.68 5.81 -7.63
C HIS A 5 -4.30 6.44 -7.51
N GLY A 6 -4.23 7.78 -7.31
CA GLY A 6 -2.99 8.53 -7.11
C GLY A 6 -2.87 9.78 -8.00
N GLY A 7 -2.11 10.76 -7.55
CA GLY A 7 -1.89 12.01 -8.25
C GLY A 7 -3.19 12.75 -8.57
N ARG A 8 -3.46 12.95 -9.85
CA ARG A 8 -4.70 13.61 -10.35
C ARG A 8 -5.98 12.79 -10.22
N ASP A 9 -5.87 11.49 -9.92
CA ASP A 9 -7.02 10.61 -9.66
C ASP A 9 -7.21 10.45 -8.15
N PRO A 10 -8.15 11.17 -7.52
CA PRO A 10 -8.36 11.10 -6.09
C PRO A 10 -9.06 9.79 -5.64
N GLY A 11 -9.61 9.00 -6.59
CA GLY A 11 -10.58 7.97 -6.29
C GLY A 11 -11.91 8.57 -5.79
N ALA A 12 -12.61 7.84 -4.97
CA ALA A 12 -13.82 8.36 -4.33
C ALA A 12 -13.46 9.46 -3.31
N VAL A 13 -14.34 10.48 -3.24
CA VAL A 13 -14.15 11.64 -2.35
C VAL A 13 -15.40 11.83 -1.48
N TYR A 14 -15.19 11.95 -0.17
CA TYR A 14 -16.26 12.22 0.77
C TYR A 14 -15.82 13.19 1.87
N ASN A 15 -16.52 14.33 2.01
CA ASN A 15 -16.20 15.38 3.00
C ASN A 15 -14.72 15.81 2.98
N GLY A 16 -14.10 15.91 1.78
CA GLY A 16 -12.70 16.27 1.60
C GLY A 16 -11.70 15.12 1.80
N ARG A 17 -12.13 13.96 2.29
CA ARG A 17 -11.32 12.75 2.35
C ARG A 17 -11.19 12.14 0.96
N GLN A 18 -9.99 11.82 0.53
CA GLN A 18 -9.70 11.21 -0.76
C GLN A 18 -9.25 9.76 -0.58
N GLU A 19 -9.79 8.86 -1.39
CA GLU A 19 -9.45 7.44 -1.36
C GLU A 19 -7.95 7.20 -1.56
N LYS A 20 -7.33 7.89 -2.52
CA LYS A 20 -5.89 7.76 -2.81
C LYS A 20 -4.98 7.94 -1.60
N ASP A 21 -5.36 8.82 -0.66
CA ASP A 21 -4.56 9.13 0.52
C ASP A 21 -4.68 8.04 1.59
N ASP A 22 -5.90 7.52 1.77
CA ASP A 22 -6.17 6.44 2.70
C ASP A 22 -5.45 5.16 2.28
N VAL A 23 -5.61 4.78 1.01
CA VAL A 23 -5.07 3.52 0.50
C VAL A 23 -3.55 3.55 0.39
N LEU A 24 -2.94 4.70 0.10
CA LEU A 24 -1.48 4.82 0.11
C LEU A 24 -0.91 4.55 1.49
N LYS A 25 -1.46 5.19 2.52
CA LYS A 25 -1.02 4.96 3.91
C LYS A 25 -1.20 3.50 4.32
N LEU A 26 -2.33 2.91 3.95
CA LEU A 26 -2.65 1.53 4.32
C LEU A 26 -1.72 0.53 3.62
N VAL A 27 -1.46 0.69 2.33
CA VAL A 27 -0.55 -0.16 1.56
C VAL A 27 0.86 -0.13 2.13
N LEU A 28 1.36 1.05 2.52
CA LEU A 28 2.68 1.17 3.12
C LEU A 28 2.75 0.45 4.48
N ALA A 29 1.71 0.58 5.30
CA ALA A 29 1.64 -0.13 6.59
C ALA A 29 1.55 -1.66 6.41
N ILE A 30 0.72 -2.15 5.48
CA ILE A 30 0.63 -3.58 5.14
C ILE A 30 2.00 -4.10 4.68
N GLY A 31 2.65 -3.35 3.79
CA GLY A 31 3.93 -3.75 3.25
C GLY A 31 5.05 -3.83 4.30
N GLU A 32 5.07 -2.91 5.26
CA GLU A 32 5.98 -2.97 6.40
C GLU A 32 5.78 -4.25 7.22
N ILE A 33 4.53 -4.64 7.51
CA ILE A 33 4.21 -5.86 8.25
C ILE A 33 4.68 -7.10 7.47
N LEU A 34 4.36 -7.17 6.17
CA LEU A 34 4.74 -8.30 5.32
C LEU A 34 6.27 -8.43 5.18
N GLN A 35 6.97 -7.31 5.00
CA GLN A 35 8.44 -7.27 4.94
C GLN A 35 9.06 -7.72 6.27
N ASN A 36 8.49 -7.28 7.40
CA ASN A 36 8.90 -7.72 8.73
C ASN A 36 8.67 -9.21 8.95
N SER A 37 7.72 -9.81 8.22
CA SER A 37 7.44 -11.24 8.23
C SER A 37 8.30 -12.02 7.21
N GLY A 38 9.22 -11.37 6.51
CA GLY A 38 10.14 -12.00 5.54
C GLY A 38 9.52 -12.24 4.16
N VAL A 39 8.43 -11.53 3.82
CA VAL A 39 7.85 -11.52 2.46
C VAL A 39 8.46 -10.37 1.67
N ASP A 40 8.93 -10.64 0.47
CA ASP A 40 9.38 -9.61 -0.46
C ASP A 40 8.18 -8.81 -0.98
N VAL A 41 8.23 -7.47 -0.87
CA VAL A 41 7.13 -6.59 -1.26
C VAL A 41 7.60 -5.57 -2.29
N GLU A 42 6.94 -5.59 -3.44
CA GLU A 42 7.01 -4.55 -4.46
C GLU A 42 5.77 -3.67 -4.40
N TYR A 43 5.90 -2.39 -4.76
CA TYR A 43 4.82 -1.43 -4.74
C TYR A 43 4.64 -0.81 -6.13
N THR A 44 3.40 -0.63 -6.58
CA THR A 44 3.11 0.16 -7.79
C THR A 44 3.43 1.63 -7.55
N ARG A 45 3.07 2.15 -6.38
CA ARG A 45 3.44 3.49 -5.94
C ARG A 45 3.69 3.54 -4.44
N THR A 46 4.61 4.40 -4.04
CA THR A 46 4.88 4.74 -2.64
C THR A 46 4.64 6.22 -2.35
N THR A 47 4.20 6.98 -3.36
CA THR A 47 3.90 8.41 -3.29
C THR A 47 2.57 8.74 -3.96
N ASP A 48 2.16 10.01 -3.92
CA ASP A 48 0.97 10.50 -4.60
C ASP A 48 1.24 10.79 -6.08
N ILE A 49 1.56 9.74 -6.85
CA ILE A 49 1.71 9.77 -8.31
C ILE A 49 0.52 9.10 -8.99
N TYR A 50 0.26 9.49 -10.24
CA TYR A 50 -0.78 8.90 -11.06
C TYR A 50 -0.22 7.83 -11.98
N GLU A 51 -0.78 6.64 -11.86
CA GLU A 51 -0.56 5.51 -12.77
C GLU A 51 -1.90 4.97 -13.23
N THR A 52 -1.98 4.64 -14.51
CA THR A 52 -3.19 4.01 -15.03
C THR A 52 -3.30 2.57 -14.51
N PRO A 53 -4.52 2.02 -14.37
CA PRO A 53 -4.69 0.61 -13.98
C PRO A 53 -3.95 -0.38 -14.90
N PHE A 54 -3.72 0.01 -16.16
CA PHE A 54 -2.93 -0.79 -17.11
C PHE A 54 -1.43 -0.75 -16.78
N GLN A 55 -0.87 0.43 -16.47
CA GLN A 55 0.53 0.57 -16.05
C GLN A 55 0.81 -0.26 -14.80
N LYS A 56 0.00 -0.12 -13.75
CA LYS A 56 0.10 -0.91 -12.51
C LYS A 56 0.13 -2.42 -12.75
N ALA A 57 -0.76 -2.91 -13.63
CA ALA A 57 -0.76 -4.33 -14.02
C ALA A 57 0.50 -4.75 -14.81
N MET A 58 1.04 -3.87 -15.67
CA MET A 58 2.26 -4.16 -16.43
C MET A 58 3.49 -4.16 -15.53
N GLU A 59 3.61 -3.22 -14.61
CA GLU A 59 4.70 -3.17 -13.62
C GLU A 59 4.74 -4.45 -12.79
N ALA A 60 3.61 -4.90 -12.27
CA ALA A 60 3.52 -6.18 -11.56
C ALA A 60 3.95 -7.37 -12.42
N ASN A 61 3.56 -7.38 -13.72
CA ASN A 61 3.94 -8.43 -14.66
C ASN A 61 5.43 -8.41 -14.99
N GLU A 62 6.05 -7.24 -15.09
CA GLU A 62 7.48 -7.04 -15.35
C GLU A 62 8.32 -7.36 -14.12
N ALA A 63 7.86 -7.00 -12.95
CA ALA A 63 8.49 -7.36 -11.68
C ALA A 63 8.45 -8.87 -11.40
N GLY A 64 7.52 -9.61 -12.03
CA GLY A 64 7.41 -11.06 -11.91
C GLY A 64 7.00 -11.52 -10.51
N VAL A 65 6.17 -10.72 -9.83
CA VAL A 65 5.69 -11.01 -8.48
C VAL A 65 4.73 -12.22 -8.48
N ASP A 66 4.65 -12.92 -7.35
CA ASP A 66 3.81 -14.12 -7.20
C ASP A 66 2.32 -13.78 -7.01
N PHE A 67 2.02 -12.63 -6.39
CA PHE A 67 0.67 -12.15 -6.11
C PHE A 67 0.58 -10.65 -6.37
N PHE A 68 -0.63 -10.19 -6.73
CA PHE A 68 -0.96 -8.77 -6.85
C PHE A 68 -2.14 -8.45 -5.95
N ILE A 69 -1.93 -7.58 -4.96
CA ILE A 69 -2.99 -7.15 -4.03
C ILE A 69 -3.17 -5.64 -4.15
N SER A 70 -4.34 -5.21 -4.63
CA SER A 70 -4.72 -3.81 -4.79
C SER A 70 -5.65 -3.39 -3.66
N ILE A 71 -5.38 -2.27 -3.03
CA ILE A 71 -6.14 -1.74 -1.89
C ILE A 71 -6.94 -0.52 -2.34
N HIS A 72 -8.23 -0.54 -2.03
CA HIS A 72 -9.22 0.47 -2.38
C HIS A 72 -10.16 0.78 -1.21
N ARG A 73 -10.95 1.82 -1.34
CA ARG A 73 -12.07 2.17 -0.47
C ARG A 73 -13.33 2.27 -1.32
N ASN A 74 -14.32 1.45 -1.01
CA ASN A 74 -15.58 1.41 -1.74
C ASN A 74 -16.36 2.74 -1.63
N SER A 75 -17.30 2.96 -2.53
CA SER A 75 -18.22 4.10 -2.47
C SER A 75 -19.61 3.70 -2.94
N SER A 76 -20.62 4.18 -2.25
CA SER A 76 -22.04 3.97 -2.62
C SER A 76 -22.64 5.24 -3.23
N PRO A 77 -23.74 5.12 -4.02
CA PRO A 77 -24.41 6.29 -4.61
C PRO A 77 -24.88 7.33 -3.60
N LEU A 78 -25.28 6.87 -2.41
CA LEU A 78 -25.73 7.73 -1.31
C LEU A 78 -24.81 7.51 -0.10
N ALA A 79 -24.51 8.61 0.63
CA ALA A 79 -23.75 8.52 1.86
C ALA A 79 -24.46 7.64 2.89
N ASN A 80 -23.66 6.82 3.60
CA ASN A 80 -24.15 5.90 4.64
C ASN A 80 -25.16 4.82 4.15
N GLN A 81 -25.21 4.57 2.83
CA GLN A 81 -26.09 3.56 2.26
C GLN A 81 -25.57 2.15 2.51
N TYR A 82 -24.28 1.94 2.35
CA TYR A 82 -23.61 0.66 2.55
C TYR A 82 -22.41 0.82 3.48
N MET A 83 -22.01 -0.28 4.11
CA MET A 83 -20.84 -0.40 4.96
C MET A 83 -20.26 -1.79 4.86
N GLY A 84 -18.97 -1.94 5.18
CA GLY A 84 -18.25 -3.22 5.24
C GLY A 84 -17.19 -3.37 4.17
N VAL A 85 -16.55 -4.52 4.16
CA VAL A 85 -15.44 -4.86 3.27
C VAL A 85 -15.86 -5.89 2.23
N GLU A 86 -15.26 -5.85 1.05
CA GLU A 86 -15.40 -6.89 0.03
C GLU A 86 -14.09 -7.08 -0.72
N SER A 87 -13.85 -8.29 -1.20
CA SER A 87 -12.72 -8.57 -2.07
C SER A 87 -13.19 -8.92 -3.47
N LEU A 88 -12.52 -8.33 -4.46
CA LEU A 88 -12.86 -8.48 -5.87
C LEU A 88 -11.74 -9.28 -6.56
N ILE A 89 -12.13 -10.28 -7.35
CA ILE A 89 -11.21 -11.15 -8.09
C ILE A 89 -11.71 -11.39 -9.51
N TYR A 90 -10.82 -11.84 -10.39
CA TYR A 90 -11.21 -12.11 -11.79
C TYR A 90 -12.31 -13.18 -11.90
N ASN A 91 -12.14 -14.30 -11.19
CA ASN A 91 -13.10 -15.40 -11.10
C ASN A 91 -12.98 -16.07 -9.72
N LEU A 92 -14.07 -16.66 -9.24
CA LEU A 92 -14.20 -17.26 -7.90
C LEU A 92 -13.51 -18.64 -7.84
N SER A 93 -12.17 -18.66 -7.98
CA SER A 93 -11.43 -19.93 -7.93
C SER A 93 -9.95 -19.74 -7.64
N GLY A 94 -9.32 -20.79 -7.08
CA GLY A 94 -7.89 -20.91 -6.84
C GLY A 94 -7.42 -20.06 -5.65
N ILE A 95 -6.11 -20.00 -5.46
CA ILE A 95 -5.47 -19.38 -4.30
C ILE A 95 -5.89 -17.92 -4.04
N LYS A 96 -6.20 -17.16 -5.09
CA LYS A 96 -6.70 -15.78 -4.94
C LYS A 96 -8.07 -15.70 -4.28
N TYR A 97 -8.92 -16.75 -4.47
CA TYR A 97 -10.23 -16.82 -3.81
C TYR A 97 -10.06 -17.10 -2.32
N GLU A 98 -9.23 -18.08 -1.97
CA GLU A 98 -8.92 -18.43 -0.59
C GLU A 98 -8.26 -17.25 0.15
N MET A 99 -7.28 -16.60 -0.47
CA MET A 99 -6.63 -15.41 0.11
C MET A 99 -7.63 -14.26 0.30
N ALA A 100 -8.54 -14.04 -0.64
CA ALA A 100 -9.58 -13.03 -0.52
C ALA A 100 -10.56 -13.33 0.64
N GLU A 101 -10.93 -14.61 0.84
CA GLU A 101 -11.75 -15.03 1.98
C GLU A 101 -11.01 -14.84 3.30
N ASN A 102 -9.72 -15.21 3.38
CA ASN A 102 -8.90 -15.02 4.57
C ASN A 102 -8.73 -13.55 4.93
N ILE A 103 -8.46 -12.67 3.94
CA ILE A 103 -8.37 -11.23 4.17
C ILE A 103 -9.71 -10.68 4.70
N ASN A 104 -10.84 -11.04 4.08
CA ASN A 104 -12.15 -10.58 4.53
C ASN A 104 -12.46 -11.05 5.96
N ALA A 105 -12.16 -12.32 6.28
CA ALA A 105 -12.36 -12.89 7.60
C ALA A 105 -11.53 -12.18 8.67
N GLN A 106 -10.27 -11.86 8.38
CA GLN A 106 -9.43 -11.07 9.30
C GLN A 106 -9.97 -9.64 9.48
N LEU A 107 -10.43 -8.99 8.41
CA LEU A 107 -11.05 -7.66 8.50
C LEU A 107 -12.37 -7.66 9.30
N GLU A 108 -13.13 -8.77 9.27
CA GLU A 108 -14.32 -8.94 10.09
C GLU A 108 -13.96 -8.95 11.59
N THR A 109 -12.82 -9.53 11.99
CA THR A 109 -12.36 -9.51 13.39
C THR A 109 -12.07 -8.09 13.90
N VAL A 110 -11.70 -7.17 13.00
CA VAL A 110 -11.47 -5.75 13.32
C VAL A 110 -12.79 -4.99 13.52
N GLY A 111 -13.90 -5.54 13.03
CA GLY A 111 -15.24 -5.01 13.20
C GLY A 111 -15.93 -4.57 11.91
N PHE A 112 -15.35 -4.82 10.74
CA PHE A 112 -16.06 -4.61 9.48
C PHE A 112 -17.08 -5.72 9.25
N LYS A 113 -18.14 -5.37 8.52
CA LYS A 113 -19.06 -6.36 7.98
C LYS A 113 -18.45 -6.96 6.74
N ASP A 114 -18.30 -8.28 6.66
CA ASP A 114 -17.91 -8.96 5.43
C ASP A 114 -19.07 -8.98 4.41
N LEU A 115 -18.82 -8.47 3.21
CA LEU A 115 -19.73 -8.45 2.07
C LEU A 115 -19.38 -9.54 1.04
N GLY A 116 -18.39 -10.37 1.35
CA GLY A 116 -17.94 -11.53 0.59
C GLY A 116 -16.99 -11.20 -0.56
N VAL A 117 -16.59 -12.26 -1.24
CA VAL A 117 -15.72 -12.21 -2.42
C VAL A 117 -16.56 -12.20 -3.69
N LYS A 118 -16.26 -11.29 -4.62
CA LYS A 118 -17.06 -11.12 -5.86
C LYS A 118 -16.18 -11.18 -7.11
N ALA A 119 -16.72 -11.79 -8.17
CA ALA A 119 -16.06 -11.79 -9.47
C ALA A 119 -16.24 -10.43 -10.17
N ARG A 120 -15.12 -9.84 -10.64
CA ARG A 120 -15.07 -8.58 -11.40
C ARG A 120 -14.10 -8.68 -12.58
N PRO A 121 -14.40 -9.50 -13.60
CA PRO A 121 -13.49 -9.76 -14.72
C PRO A 121 -13.20 -8.53 -15.58
N ASN A 122 -13.97 -7.46 -15.43
CA ASN A 122 -13.81 -6.23 -16.21
C ASN A 122 -12.78 -5.25 -15.61
N LEU A 123 -12.38 -5.43 -14.34
CA LEU A 123 -11.36 -4.59 -13.74
C LEU A 123 -10.00 -4.87 -14.39
N VAL A 124 -9.35 -3.80 -14.83
CA VAL A 124 -8.11 -3.88 -15.62
C VAL A 124 -7.00 -4.56 -14.84
N VAL A 125 -6.79 -4.17 -13.59
CA VAL A 125 -5.76 -4.76 -12.72
C VAL A 125 -5.97 -6.25 -12.45
N LEU A 126 -7.22 -6.72 -12.40
CA LEU A 126 -7.53 -8.14 -12.21
C LEU A 126 -7.43 -8.97 -13.51
N ARG A 127 -7.64 -8.31 -14.66
CA ARG A 127 -7.65 -8.96 -15.97
C ARG A 127 -6.28 -8.97 -16.65
N ARG A 128 -5.44 -7.97 -16.40
CA ARG A 128 -4.17 -7.76 -17.11
C ARG A 128 -2.96 -8.25 -16.34
N THR A 129 -3.08 -8.50 -15.06
CA THR A 129 -2.07 -9.19 -14.26
C THR A 129 -2.00 -10.67 -14.65
N LYS A 130 -0.79 -11.23 -14.67
CA LYS A 130 -0.50 -12.64 -15.03
C LYS A 130 -0.53 -13.58 -13.82
N MET A 131 -0.38 -13.03 -12.64
CA MET A 131 -0.39 -13.73 -11.36
C MET A 131 -1.78 -13.67 -10.70
N PRO A 132 -2.06 -14.47 -9.64
CA PRO A 132 -3.24 -14.29 -8.80
C PRO A 132 -3.37 -12.85 -8.32
N ALA A 133 -4.53 -12.23 -8.59
CA ALA A 133 -4.78 -10.82 -8.29
C ALA A 133 -6.07 -10.66 -7.49
N ILE A 134 -6.02 -9.80 -6.48
CA ILE A 134 -7.10 -9.46 -5.57
C ILE A 134 -7.19 -7.93 -5.47
N LEU A 135 -8.39 -7.38 -5.46
CA LEU A 135 -8.64 -6.00 -5.09
C LEU A 135 -9.51 -6.01 -3.84
N VAL A 136 -9.01 -5.39 -2.78
CA VAL A 136 -9.68 -5.33 -1.47
C VAL A 136 -10.28 -3.95 -1.28
N GLU A 137 -11.60 -3.90 -1.10
CA GLU A 137 -12.35 -2.70 -0.75
C GLU A 137 -12.48 -2.60 0.76
N VAL A 138 -11.66 -1.76 1.38
CA VAL A 138 -11.53 -1.64 2.84
C VAL A 138 -12.52 -0.62 3.39
N GLY A 139 -13.78 -1.01 3.48
CA GLY A 139 -14.88 -0.16 3.91
C GLY A 139 -15.31 0.88 2.87
N PHE A 140 -16.47 1.49 3.07
CA PHE A 140 -16.99 2.55 2.23
C PHE A 140 -16.47 3.91 2.69
N ILE A 141 -15.80 4.66 1.80
CA ILE A 141 -15.28 5.99 2.12
C ILE A 141 -16.40 6.99 2.46
N ASN A 142 -17.60 6.77 1.92
CA ASN A 142 -18.77 7.58 2.22
C ASN A 142 -19.72 6.95 3.27
N SER A 143 -19.18 6.07 4.12
CA SER A 143 -19.80 5.56 5.34
C SER A 143 -19.11 6.14 6.56
N ASP A 144 -19.84 6.89 7.38
CA ASP A 144 -19.31 7.49 8.60
C ASP A 144 -18.87 6.43 9.63
N SER A 145 -19.56 5.27 9.66
CA SER A 145 -19.18 4.14 10.52
C SER A 145 -17.89 3.50 10.08
N ASP A 146 -17.71 3.24 8.77
CA ASP A 146 -16.50 2.66 8.25
C ASP A 146 -15.31 3.62 8.37
N ASN A 147 -15.54 4.92 8.20
CA ASN A 147 -14.48 5.91 8.41
C ASN A 147 -14.04 5.98 9.87
N LYS A 148 -14.96 5.94 10.82
CA LYS A 148 -14.62 5.88 12.25
C LYS A 148 -13.84 4.62 12.60
N LEU A 149 -14.24 3.47 12.03
CA LEU A 149 -13.54 2.21 12.22
C LEU A 149 -12.14 2.25 11.62
N PHE A 150 -12.03 2.75 10.39
CA PHE A 150 -10.77 2.91 9.67
C PHE A 150 -9.78 3.79 10.44
N ASP A 151 -10.22 4.95 10.90
CA ASP A 151 -9.36 5.91 11.61
C ASP A 151 -8.93 5.38 12.99
N LYS A 152 -9.85 4.73 13.70
CA LYS A 152 -9.58 4.21 15.05
C LYS A 152 -8.65 2.99 15.03
N ASN A 153 -8.87 2.09 14.08
CA ASN A 153 -8.23 0.78 14.05
C ASN A 153 -7.27 0.61 12.87
N PHE A 154 -6.66 1.72 12.40
CA PHE A 154 -5.82 1.74 11.18
C PHE A 154 -4.74 0.64 11.19
N HIS A 155 -4.00 0.49 12.29
CA HIS A 155 -2.95 -0.51 12.40
C HIS A 155 -3.50 -1.94 12.47
N ASP A 156 -4.63 -2.14 13.15
CA ASP A 156 -5.29 -3.46 13.23
C ASP A 156 -5.83 -3.86 11.85
N ILE A 157 -6.28 -2.91 11.04
CA ILE A 157 -6.71 -3.14 9.64
C ILE A 157 -5.52 -3.56 8.78
N ALA A 158 -4.38 -2.85 8.90
CA ALA A 158 -3.17 -3.21 8.17
C ALA A 158 -2.67 -4.61 8.58
N GLN A 159 -2.70 -4.92 9.87
CA GLN A 159 -2.35 -6.23 10.41
C GLN A 159 -3.31 -7.32 9.89
N ALA A 160 -4.62 -7.10 9.95
CA ALA A 160 -5.62 -8.06 9.49
C ALA A 160 -5.44 -8.42 8.00
N ILE A 161 -5.16 -7.43 7.14
CA ILE A 161 -4.90 -7.69 5.72
C ILE A 161 -3.60 -8.50 5.55
N ALA A 162 -2.55 -8.13 6.28
CA ALA A 162 -1.28 -8.87 6.24
C ALA A 162 -1.45 -10.31 6.76
N ASP A 163 -2.19 -10.51 7.85
CA ASP A 163 -2.46 -11.84 8.40
C ASP A 163 -3.24 -12.71 7.41
N GLY A 164 -4.29 -12.20 6.76
CA GLY A 164 -5.03 -12.95 5.74
C GLY A 164 -4.17 -13.36 4.55
N ILE A 165 -3.18 -12.54 4.16
CA ILE A 165 -2.18 -12.89 3.14
C ILE A 165 -1.26 -13.98 3.67
N LEU A 166 -0.67 -13.79 4.86
CA LEU A 166 0.29 -14.73 5.48
C LEU A 166 -0.33 -16.09 5.78
N ASP A 167 -1.55 -16.13 6.31
CA ASP A 167 -2.32 -17.34 6.56
C ASP A 167 -2.44 -18.18 5.28
N THR A 168 -2.82 -17.53 4.17
CA THR A 168 -2.92 -18.22 2.88
C THR A 168 -1.58 -18.73 2.38
N LEU A 169 -0.53 -17.92 2.50
CA LEU A 169 0.82 -18.33 2.08
C LEU A 169 1.35 -19.50 2.92
N GLU A 170 1.08 -19.51 4.23
CA GLU A 170 1.44 -20.62 5.14
C GLU A 170 0.68 -21.90 4.81
N GLU A 171 -0.65 -21.82 4.66
CA GLU A 171 -1.51 -22.95 4.30
C GLU A 171 -1.10 -23.61 2.97
N LYS A 172 -0.59 -22.82 2.03
CA LYS A 172 -0.10 -23.33 0.74
C LYS A 172 1.38 -23.73 0.78
N GLY A 173 2.07 -23.56 1.91
CA GLY A 173 3.49 -23.85 2.05
C GLY A 173 4.41 -22.93 1.26
N LEU A 174 3.91 -21.76 0.86
CA LEU A 174 4.65 -20.73 0.10
C LEU A 174 5.47 -19.81 1.03
N TRP A 175 5.11 -19.77 2.30
CA TRP A 175 5.79 -19.01 3.33
C TRP A 175 5.76 -19.77 4.67
N LYS A 176 6.74 -19.51 5.54
CA LYS A 176 6.80 -20.09 6.90
C LYS A 176 7.27 -19.00 7.87
N PRO A 177 6.60 -18.87 9.03
CA PRO A 177 7.05 -17.96 10.08
C PRO A 177 8.48 -18.28 10.53
N GLU A 178 9.28 -17.25 10.85
CA GLU A 178 10.67 -17.38 11.34
C GLU A 178 10.74 -18.03 12.72
N GLY A 179 10.14 -18.96 13.08
CA GLY A 179 10.22 -19.74 14.34
C GLY A 179 9.92 -21.22 14.12
N ALA A 180 9.34 -21.54 12.95
CA ALA A 180 8.95 -22.92 12.63
C ALA A 180 10.11 -23.80 12.13
N ARG A 181 11.31 -23.25 11.98
CA ARG A 181 12.48 -24.00 11.44
C ARG A 181 13.08 -25.01 12.39
N ASN A 182 12.64 -25.10 13.66
CA ASN A 182 13.27 -25.94 14.68
C ASN A 182 12.38 -27.04 15.31
N SER A 183 11.20 -27.37 14.77
CA SER A 183 10.38 -28.44 15.37
C SER A 183 10.19 -29.71 14.54
N SER A 184 11.00 -29.96 13.52
CA SER A 184 10.96 -31.20 12.76
C SER A 184 12.16 -32.09 13.03
N THR A 185 12.31 -32.53 14.27
CA THR A 185 13.03 -33.77 14.60
C THR A 185 12.60 -34.29 15.98
N ILE A 186 11.50 -35.00 16.04
CA ILE A 186 11.38 -36.18 16.90
C ILE A 186 10.34 -37.10 16.26
N SER A 187 10.81 -38.17 15.66
CA SER A 187 10.06 -39.36 15.26
C SER A 187 9.37 -39.98 16.45
N GLY A 188 8.14 -40.39 16.30
CA GLY A 188 7.42 -41.23 17.23
C GLY A 188 6.32 -42.00 16.53
N SER A 189 6.70 -43.15 16.01
CA SER A 189 5.86 -44.25 15.54
C SER A 189 4.62 -44.51 16.42
N GLY A 190 3.45 -44.71 15.80
CA GLY A 190 2.27 -45.24 16.46
C GLY A 190 1.10 -45.38 15.48
N ARG A 191 1.02 -46.59 14.87
CA ARG A 191 -0.17 -47.06 14.16
C ARG A 191 -1.37 -47.15 15.09
N THR A 192 -2.58 -46.83 14.63
CA THR A 192 -3.72 -47.76 14.62
C THR A 192 -4.86 -47.20 13.76
N SER A 193 -5.38 -48.12 12.96
CA SER A 193 -6.53 -48.03 12.07
C SER A 193 -7.86 -48.05 12.83
N SER A 194 -8.92 -47.43 12.32
CA SER A 194 -10.25 -48.06 12.16
C SER A 194 -11.24 -47.21 11.41
N ASP A 195 -11.87 -47.84 10.51
CA ASP A 195 -12.92 -47.63 9.56
C ASP A 195 -14.23 -46.96 10.02
N ALA A 196 -14.95 -46.52 8.98
CA ALA A 196 -16.39 -46.61 8.68
C ALA A 196 -17.04 -45.24 8.46
N ASP A 197 -17.33 -44.85 7.21
CA ASP A 197 -18.55 -45.19 6.43
C ASP A 197 -19.82 -44.41 6.86
N THR A 198 -20.34 -43.56 6.03
CA THR A 198 -21.67 -43.58 5.43
C THR A 198 -22.12 -42.26 4.84
N SER A 199 -22.40 -42.34 3.59
CA SER A 199 -23.22 -41.56 2.66
C SER A 199 -24.44 -40.77 3.19
N ALA A 200 -24.74 -39.62 2.60
CA ALA A 200 -25.99 -39.41 1.88
C ALA A 200 -26.10 -38.03 1.21
N SER A 201 -26.42 -38.10 -0.07
CA SER A 201 -26.91 -37.14 -1.02
C SER A 201 -28.10 -36.32 -0.54
N VAL A 202 -28.27 -35.09 -1.07
CA VAL A 202 -29.47 -34.60 -1.84
C VAL A 202 -29.21 -33.19 -2.40
N SER A 203 -29.33 -32.98 -3.69
CA SER A 203 -29.70 -31.76 -4.40
C SER A 203 -31.17 -31.93 -4.88
N PRO A 204 -31.81 -30.99 -5.57
CA PRO A 204 -31.63 -29.55 -5.87
C PRO A 204 -32.92 -28.73 -5.74
N ALA A 205 -32.88 -27.38 -6.01
CA ALA A 205 -33.97 -26.63 -6.68
C ALA A 205 -33.53 -25.21 -7.00
N ASP A 206 -33.43 -24.92 -8.17
CA ASP A 206 -33.96 -24.03 -9.19
C ASP A 206 -34.77 -22.80 -8.71
N GLY A 207 -34.41 -21.60 -9.23
CA GLY A 207 -35.11 -20.34 -8.99
C GLY A 207 -34.59 -19.18 -9.84
N SER A 208 -35.01 -19.14 -11.06
CA SER A 208 -34.81 -18.08 -12.05
C SER A 208 -35.52 -16.77 -11.66
N ALA A 209 -34.90 -15.61 -11.83
CA ALA A 209 -35.62 -14.36 -12.06
C ALA A 209 -34.74 -13.27 -12.72
N LYS A 210 -35.37 -12.65 -13.66
CA LYS A 210 -35.00 -11.84 -14.81
C LYS A 210 -34.38 -10.45 -14.50
N SER A 211 -33.64 -10.00 -15.50
CA SER A 211 -33.15 -8.69 -15.88
C SER A 211 -34.15 -7.54 -15.84
N ASP A 212 -33.67 -6.34 -15.50
CA ASP A 212 -34.13 -5.13 -16.17
C ASP A 212 -32.96 -4.11 -16.30
N ALA A 213 -32.87 -3.59 -17.51
CA ALA A 213 -31.92 -2.60 -17.95
C ALA A 213 -32.47 -1.19 -17.76
N GLY A 214 -31.75 -0.32 -17.12
CA GLY A 214 -32.06 1.10 -16.99
C GLY A 214 -30.92 1.98 -17.55
N THR A 215 -31.30 2.70 -18.57
CA THR A 215 -30.49 3.62 -19.38
C THR A 215 -30.03 4.86 -18.59
N LEU A 216 -28.77 5.23 -18.75
CA LEU A 216 -28.18 6.43 -18.16
C LEU A 216 -28.24 7.61 -19.13
N THR A 217 -28.71 8.74 -18.64
CA THR A 217 -28.52 10.05 -19.25
C THR A 217 -27.59 10.90 -18.41
N THR A 218 -26.59 11.50 -19.05
CA THR A 218 -25.73 12.54 -18.51
C THR A 218 -26.41 13.93 -18.59
N PRO A 219 -26.10 14.84 -17.67
CA PRO A 219 -25.65 16.18 -18.03
C PRO A 219 -24.56 16.70 -17.10
N GLY A 220 -23.67 17.55 -17.45
CA GLY A 220 -23.64 18.86 -17.96
C GLY A 220 -22.47 19.59 -17.31
N SER A 221 -21.64 20.19 -18.12
CA SER A 221 -20.51 21.08 -17.82
C SER A 221 -20.92 22.39 -17.14
N VAL A 222 -20.09 22.93 -16.25
CA VAL A 222 -20.09 24.34 -15.85
C VAL A 222 -18.68 24.81 -15.47
N PRO A 223 -18.41 26.15 -15.50
CA PRO A 223 -17.27 26.70 -16.17
C PRO A 223 -16.17 27.27 -15.24
N ASP A 224 -15.06 27.63 -15.89
CA ASP A 224 -13.93 28.41 -15.38
C ASP A 224 -14.31 29.76 -14.73
N SER A 225 -13.58 30.11 -13.70
CA SER A 225 -13.23 31.53 -13.47
C SER A 225 -11.97 31.68 -12.61
N PRO A 226 -11.17 32.70 -12.85
CA PRO A 226 -9.79 32.83 -12.44
C PRO A 226 -9.62 33.61 -11.14
N CYS A 227 -8.59 33.34 -10.39
CA CYS A 227 -8.16 34.19 -9.29
C CYS A 227 -6.75 34.71 -9.49
N THR A 228 -6.70 35.99 -9.38
CA THR A 228 -5.63 36.95 -9.52
C THR A 228 -4.56 36.86 -8.44
N SER A 229 -3.35 37.15 -8.87
CA SER A 229 -2.14 37.46 -8.13
C SER A 229 -2.27 38.60 -7.15
N ASP A 230 -1.65 38.48 -5.98
CA ASP A 230 -1.13 39.64 -5.27
C ASP A 230 0.26 39.40 -4.71
N SER A 231 1.15 40.23 -5.15
CA SER A 231 2.55 40.37 -4.76
C SER A 231 2.65 41.26 -3.54
N ALA A 232 3.39 40.88 -2.54
CA ALA A 232 3.89 41.81 -1.54
C ALA A 232 5.40 41.61 -1.34
N HIS A 233 6.11 42.62 -1.79
CA HIS A 233 7.51 42.95 -1.49
C HIS A 233 7.70 43.22 -0.01
N MET A 234 8.80 42.77 0.56
CA MET A 234 9.56 43.53 1.55
C MET A 234 11.04 43.20 1.48
N ASN A 235 11.82 44.24 1.44
CA ASN A 235 13.25 44.35 1.28
C ASN A 235 13.97 44.44 2.66
N PRO A 236 15.31 44.32 2.68
CA PRO A 236 16.12 43.95 3.83
C PRO A 236 16.83 45.14 4.50
N SER A 237 17.31 44.91 5.68
CA SER A 237 18.49 45.54 6.38
C SER A 237 18.42 45.08 7.87
N ASP A 238 19.43 44.60 8.48
CA ASP A 238 20.63 45.29 8.92
C ASP A 238 21.71 44.33 9.48
N GLU A 239 22.88 44.85 9.47
CA GLU A 239 24.20 44.34 9.73
C GLU A 239 24.50 43.84 11.17
N ASN A 240 25.38 42.82 11.21
CA ASN A 240 26.67 42.78 11.96
C ASN A 240 26.62 42.75 13.48
N THR A 241 27.09 41.64 14.04
CA THR A 241 28.18 41.66 15.04
C THR A 241 28.85 40.30 15.17
N ASP A 242 30.13 40.28 14.88
CA ASP A 242 31.09 39.23 15.21
C ASP A 242 31.13 38.97 16.72
N SER A 243 31.06 37.70 17.10
CA SER A 243 31.75 37.21 18.28
C SER A 243 32.11 35.73 18.04
N GLU A 244 33.42 35.51 17.80
CA GLU A 244 34.07 34.20 17.87
C GLU A 244 33.84 33.56 19.24
N PHE A 245 33.06 32.47 19.24
CA PHE A 245 33.18 31.45 20.27
C PHE A 245 33.35 30.11 19.54
N SER A 246 34.61 29.67 19.49
CA SER A 246 34.96 28.31 19.10
C SER A 246 34.42 27.33 20.16
N ASN A 247 33.23 26.85 19.93
CA ASN A 247 32.70 25.69 20.60
C ASN A 247 32.51 24.63 19.50
N SER A 248 33.32 23.59 19.50
CA SER A 248 33.18 22.45 18.63
C SER A 248 31.89 21.69 18.97
N SER A 249 30.79 22.20 18.48
CA SER A 249 29.54 21.43 18.45
C SER A 249 29.72 20.27 17.46
N PRO A 250 29.22 19.07 17.76
CA PRO A 250 29.28 17.96 16.83
C PRO A 250 28.66 18.38 15.50
N SER A 251 29.37 18.14 14.41
CA SER A 251 28.88 18.47 13.07
C SER A 251 27.66 17.58 12.76
N VAL A 252 26.51 18.21 12.58
CA VAL A 252 25.29 17.51 12.16
C VAL A 252 25.17 17.64 10.66
N THR A 253 25.16 16.50 9.96
CA THR A 253 24.89 16.44 8.51
C THR A 253 23.49 15.91 8.24
N TYR A 254 22.92 16.33 7.13
CA TYR A 254 21.56 15.96 6.70
C TYR A 254 21.62 15.23 5.37
N SER A 255 20.74 14.24 5.19
CA SER A 255 20.49 13.60 3.90
C SER A 255 18.98 13.41 3.71
N VAL A 256 18.55 13.22 2.46
CA VAL A 256 17.15 12.92 2.18
C VAL A 256 17.03 11.41 1.96
N GLN A 257 16.36 10.71 2.85
CA GLN A 257 16.05 9.29 2.67
C GLN A 257 14.84 9.16 1.74
N VAL A 258 14.98 8.31 0.71
CA VAL A 258 13.97 8.05 -0.32
C VAL A 258 13.37 6.65 -0.18
N GLY A 259 14.09 5.75 0.47
CA GLY A 259 13.61 4.39 0.75
C GLY A 259 14.48 3.69 1.79
N ALA A 260 13.95 2.61 2.37
CA ALA A 260 14.66 1.70 3.26
C ALA A 260 14.19 0.27 2.97
N PHE A 261 15.12 -0.64 2.69
CA PHE A 261 14.83 -1.97 2.18
C PHE A 261 15.60 -3.03 2.95
N ARG A 262 14.96 -4.17 3.24
CA ARG A 262 15.67 -5.35 3.75
C ARG A 262 16.38 -6.12 2.64
N ASN A 263 15.83 -6.07 1.43
CA ASN A 263 16.44 -6.71 0.27
C ASN A 263 17.36 -5.73 -0.47
N PRO A 264 18.69 -5.99 -0.50
CA PRO A 264 19.65 -5.10 -1.17
C PRO A 264 19.36 -4.84 -2.66
N ALA A 265 18.65 -5.76 -3.32
CA ALA A 265 18.33 -5.60 -4.75
C ALA A 265 17.39 -4.40 -4.99
N TYR A 266 16.45 -4.15 -4.08
CA TYR A 266 15.52 -3.02 -4.20
C TYR A 266 16.18 -1.68 -3.92
N ALA A 267 17.07 -1.64 -2.92
CA ALA A 267 17.89 -0.47 -2.67
C ALA A 267 18.75 -0.11 -3.90
N ARG A 268 19.36 -1.12 -4.54
CA ARG A 268 20.16 -0.92 -5.77
C ARG A 268 19.32 -0.46 -6.94
N ARG A 269 18.08 -0.99 -7.11
CA ARG A 269 17.18 -0.56 -8.18
C ARG A 269 16.80 0.91 -8.00
N LEU A 270 16.38 1.32 -6.80
CA LEU A 270 16.07 2.72 -6.52
C LEU A 270 17.30 3.62 -6.64
N LEU A 271 18.48 3.15 -6.21
CA LEU A 271 19.74 3.86 -6.41
C LEU A 271 20.01 4.14 -7.90
N ASN A 272 19.87 3.12 -8.76
CA ASN A 272 20.10 3.24 -10.20
C ASN A 272 19.10 4.23 -10.82
N GLU A 273 17.81 4.11 -10.49
CA GLU A 273 16.76 5.01 -10.96
C GLU A 273 17.04 6.47 -10.59
N LEU A 274 17.39 6.73 -9.33
CA LEU A 274 17.74 8.08 -8.86
C LEU A 274 19.01 8.61 -9.53
N THR A 275 19.99 7.73 -9.79
CA THR A 275 21.25 8.09 -10.46
C THR A 275 21.02 8.43 -11.94
N GLU A 276 20.15 7.69 -12.64
CA GLU A 276 19.73 7.98 -14.02
C GLU A 276 18.99 9.33 -14.13
N MET A 277 18.38 9.79 -13.05
CA MET A 277 17.71 11.09 -12.95
C MET A 277 18.63 12.22 -12.42
N ASP A 278 19.94 12.00 -12.36
CA ASP A 278 20.95 12.94 -11.86
C ASP A 278 20.78 13.34 -10.38
N PHE A 279 20.21 12.47 -9.56
CA PHE A 279 20.22 12.63 -8.11
C PHE A 279 21.49 12.01 -7.50
N PRO A 280 22.19 12.69 -6.59
CA PRO A 280 23.37 12.15 -5.91
C PRO A 280 22.96 11.14 -4.82
N ALA A 281 22.51 9.97 -5.26
CA ALA A 281 22.01 8.92 -4.39
C ALA A 281 23.13 7.98 -3.93
N ARG A 282 22.97 7.40 -2.72
CA ARG A 282 23.83 6.36 -2.15
C ARG A 282 23.03 5.39 -1.30
N ILE A 283 23.56 4.19 -1.11
CA ILE A 283 23.02 3.25 -0.13
C ILE A 283 23.80 3.41 1.19
N ASP A 284 23.07 3.43 2.29
CA ASP A 284 23.56 3.34 3.63
C ASP A 284 23.09 2.02 4.25
N ASP A 285 24.01 1.10 4.45
CA ASP A 285 23.82 -0.25 4.98
C ASP A 285 24.22 -0.37 6.48
N SER A 286 24.36 0.76 7.18
CA SER A 286 24.75 0.81 8.59
C SER A 286 23.68 0.27 9.56
N SER A 287 22.47 0.00 9.07
CA SER A 287 21.34 -0.52 9.83
C SER A 287 20.87 -1.87 9.29
N GLN A 288 19.83 -2.45 9.92
CA GLN A 288 19.20 -3.67 9.39
C GLN A 288 18.49 -3.47 8.03
N TYR A 289 18.40 -2.22 7.57
CA TYR A 289 17.81 -1.85 6.29
C TYR A 289 18.84 -1.13 5.44
N ASP A 290 18.92 -1.46 4.16
CA ASP A 290 19.62 -0.67 3.17
C ASP A 290 18.82 0.60 2.88
N ARG A 291 19.27 1.74 3.42
CA ARG A 291 18.63 3.03 3.20
C ARG A 291 19.16 3.69 1.94
N VAL A 292 18.28 4.14 1.06
CA VAL A 292 18.66 4.94 -0.10
C VAL A 292 18.56 6.41 0.27
N LEU A 293 19.72 7.07 0.31
CA LEU A 293 19.90 8.46 0.73
C LEU A 293 20.34 9.32 -0.45
N VAL A 294 19.81 10.53 -0.53
CA VAL A 294 20.16 11.51 -1.57
C VAL A 294 20.81 12.73 -0.94
N GLY A 295 22.00 13.05 -1.43
CA GLY A 295 22.82 14.17 -0.95
C GLY A 295 23.40 13.95 0.44
N GLN A 296 24.28 14.87 0.81
CA GLN A 296 24.78 15.07 2.16
C GLN A 296 24.98 16.57 2.33
N PHE A 297 24.33 17.14 3.32
CA PHE A 297 24.20 18.58 3.48
C PHE A 297 24.56 18.98 4.91
N ASP A 298 25.35 20.03 5.05
CA ASP A 298 25.68 20.59 6.36
C ASP A 298 24.58 21.52 6.88
N VAL A 299 23.68 21.95 5.99
CA VAL A 299 22.58 22.87 6.28
C VAL A 299 21.23 22.23 5.99
N LEU A 300 20.34 22.26 6.99
CA LEU A 300 18.99 21.68 6.88
C LEU A 300 18.19 22.26 5.69
N ASN A 301 18.39 23.55 5.38
CA ASN A 301 17.66 24.19 4.27
C ASN A 301 18.04 23.60 2.90
N ASP A 302 19.29 23.18 2.71
CA ASP A 302 19.75 22.54 1.47
C ASP A 302 19.16 21.14 1.33
N ALA A 303 19.08 20.38 2.42
CA ALA A 303 18.37 19.12 2.47
C ALA A 303 16.87 19.30 2.13
N ALA A 304 16.23 20.36 2.66
CA ALA A 304 14.83 20.68 2.37
C ALA A 304 14.60 21.09 0.90
N MET A 305 15.56 21.75 0.27
CA MET A 305 15.48 22.04 -1.19
C MET A 305 15.59 20.76 -2.00
N MET A 306 16.49 19.84 -1.65
CA MET A 306 16.61 18.54 -2.30
C MET A 306 15.35 17.70 -2.08
N GLU A 307 14.79 17.70 -0.88
CA GLU A 307 13.53 17.03 -0.57
C GLU A 307 12.38 17.49 -1.47
N ARG A 308 12.23 18.82 -1.67
CA ARG A 308 11.21 19.37 -2.57
C ARG A 308 11.42 18.91 -4.01
N ARG A 309 12.66 18.87 -4.47
CA ARG A 309 12.99 18.41 -5.82
C ARG A 309 12.63 16.93 -6.01
N LEU A 310 12.95 16.09 -5.04
CA LEU A 310 12.59 14.66 -5.05
C LEU A 310 11.07 14.46 -5.00
N LYS A 311 10.35 15.21 -4.15
CA LYS A 311 8.88 15.20 -4.09
C LYS A 311 8.25 15.62 -5.42
N GLN A 312 8.81 16.62 -6.11
CA GLN A 312 8.35 17.03 -7.44
C GLN A 312 8.59 15.95 -8.50
N SER A 313 9.61 15.12 -8.31
CA SER A 313 9.89 13.95 -9.16
C SER A 313 9.11 12.70 -8.73
N GLY A 314 8.24 12.79 -7.71
CA GLY A 314 7.33 11.72 -7.29
C GLY A 314 7.85 10.78 -6.21
N TYR A 315 8.99 11.09 -5.59
CA TYR A 315 9.58 10.21 -4.56
C TYR A 315 9.09 10.53 -3.14
N PRO A 316 8.88 9.49 -2.29
CA PRO A 316 8.68 9.67 -0.86
C PRO A 316 9.99 10.14 -0.24
N THR A 317 9.93 11.04 0.71
CA THR A 317 11.15 11.58 1.30
C THR A 317 11.01 11.87 2.78
N VAL A 318 12.07 11.58 3.51
CA VAL A 318 12.26 12.00 4.91
C VAL A 318 13.66 12.58 5.04
N ILE A 319 13.80 13.77 5.66
CA ILE A 319 15.11 14.31 5.99
C ILE A 319 15.62 13.60 7.24
N VAL A 320 16.80 13.01 7.15
CA VAL A 320 17.49 12.34 8.24
C VAL A 320 18.74 13.10 8.62
N SER A 321 19.08 13.14 9.91
CA SER A 321 20.29 13.78 10.41
C SER A 321 21.28 12.74 10.96
N PHE A 322 22.55 12.99 10.75
CA PHE A 322 23.66 12.21 11.26
C PHE A 322 24.52 13.13 12.11
N SER A 323 24.81 12.74 13.35
CA SER A 323 25.79 13.40 14.20
C SER A 323 27.05 12.52 14.23
N GLU A 324 28.21 13.11 13.93
CA GLU A 324 29.48 12.43 14.20
C GLU A 324 29.67 12.41 15.72
N GLU A 325 29.63 11.22 16.31
CA GLU A 325 30.15 11.04 17.69
C GLU A 325 31.67 11.15 17.63
N VAL A 326 32.20 12.12 18.35
CA VAL A 326 33.68 12.36 18.54
C VAL A 326 34.24 11.36 19.53
#